data_524ec13b50ddfbd7799c0180eec1d35b
#
_entry.id   524ec13b50ddfbd7799c0180eec1d35b
#
_cell.length_a   1.000
_cell.length_b   1.000
_cell.length_c   1.000
_cell.angle_alpha   90.00
_cell.angle_beta   90.00
_cell.angle_gamma   90.00
#
_symmetry.space_group_name_H-M   'P 1'
#
loop_
_entity.id
_entity.type
_entity.pdbx_description
1 polymer ?
#
loop_
_entity_poly.entity_id
_entity_poly.type
_entity_poly.pdbx_seq_one_letter_code
_entity_poly.pdbx_strand_id
1 'polypeptide(L)'
;MRTDDFDYNLPEELIAQEPAAVRDECRLLVMDRKSGEVEDRIFKDITEYLRPGDLLVANETRVMPARLLGAKRGTGGAAEVFLLRECGGPEPRTNRVAFWEVLVRPGKRLKPGAGAVVDFTDAAGEVALSAEIIDWARDGQRGERVARLFTTLPSLDEALHALSLIHI
;
A
#
# COMPACT_ATOMS: atom_id res chain seq x y z
N MET A 1 30.10 -6.37 9.12
CA MET A 1 28.91 -5.87 9.82
C MET A 1 27.88 -6.99 9.80
N ARG A 2 27.45 -7.47 10.96
CA ARG A 2 26.48 -8.56 11.10
C ARG A 2 25.10 -7.96 11.35
N THR A 3 24.03 -8.70 11.07
CA THR A 3 22.66 -8.24 11.34
C THR A 3 22.45 -7.96 12.82
N ASP A 4 23.06 -8.78 13.68
CA ASP A 4 23.01 -8.64 15.15
C ASP A 4 23.61 -7.32 15.65
N ASP A 5 24.50 -6.67 14.87
CA ASP A 5 25.10 -5.37 15.22
C ASP A 5 24.05 -4.23 15.23
N PHE A 6 22.85 -4.49 14.67
CA PHE A 6 21.72 -3.56 14.62
C PHE A 6 20.58 -3.92 15.57
N ASP A 7 20.77 -4.99 16.37
CA ASP A 7 19.76 -5.40 17.36
C ASP A 7 19.86 -4.50 18.59
N TYR A 8 18.73 -3.92 18.98
CA TYR A 8 18.63 -3.06 20.15
C TYR A 8 17.22 -3.16 20.75
N ASN A 9 17.10 -2.85 22.03
CA ASN A 9 15.80 -2.81 22.68
C ASN A 9 15.04 -1.53 22.28
N LEU A 10 13.99 -1.68 21.47
CA LEU A 10 13.07 -0.61 21.10
C LEU A 10 11.77 -0.72 21.93
N PRO A 11 11.56 0.12 22.96
CA PRO A 11 10.32 0.16 23.69
C PRO A 11 9.13 0.51 22.78
N GLU A 12 8.01 -0.21 22.93
CA GLU A 12 6.86 -0.08 22.04
C GLU A 12 6.24 1.33 22.08
N GLU A 13 6.30 2.00 23.23
CA GLU A 13 5.85 3.38 23.43
C GLU A 13 6.66 4.43 22.66
N LEU A 14 7.86 4.08 22.19
CA LEU A 14 8.68 4.97 21.35
C LEU A 14 8.35 4.87 19.85
N ILE A 15 7.48 3.94 19.48
CA ILE A 15 7.00 3.79 18.10
C ILE A 15 5.77 4.68 17.92
N ALA A 16 5.91 5.77 17.14
CA ALA A 16 4.80 6.68 16.88
C ALA A 16 3.64 5.95 16.17
N GLN A 17 2.43 6.08 16.73
CA GLN A 17 1.21 5.49 16.18
C GLN A 17 0.41 6.51 15.34
N GLU A 18 0.66 7.80 15.55
CA GLU A 18 0.02 8.89 14.83
C GLU A 18 1.07 9.84 14.26
N PRO A 19 0.84 10.43 13.07
CA PRO A 19 1.72 11.45 12.51
C PRO A 19 1.63 12.75 13.33
N ALA A 20 2.64 13.61 13.24
CA ALA A 20 2.58 14.95 13.79
C ALA A 20 1.41 15.74 13.18
N ALA A 21 0.66 16.48 13.99
CA ALA A 21 -0.50 17.27 13.54
C ALA A 21 -0.13 18.28 12.44
N VAL A 22 1.05 18.90 12.56
CA VAL A 22 1.65 19.74 11.53
C VAL A 22 2.88 19.00 11.00
N ARG A 23 2.88 18.73 9.70
CA ARG A 23 3.83 17.78 9.08
C ARG A 23 5.29 18.17 9.21
N ASP A 24 5.60 19.46 9.15
CA ASP A 24 6.95 20.02 9.28
C ASP A 24 7.37 20.31 10.73
N GLU A 25 6.50 20.06 11.70
CA GLU A 25 6.80 20.10 13.13
C GLU A 25 7.24 18.74 13.70
N CYS A 26 7.44 17.73 12.85
CA CYS A 26 8.01 16.46 13.27
C CYS A 26 9.46 16.65 13.73
N ARG A 27 9.94 15.73 14.58
CA ARG A 27 11.31 15.75 15.09
C ARG A 27 12.32 15.50 13.97
N LEU A 28 13.44 16.19 14.00
CA LEU A 28 14.58 16.04 13.12
C LEU A 28 15.81 15.71 13.96
N LEU A 29 16.48 14.61 13.62
CA LEU A 29 17.78 14.28 14.20
C LEU A 29 18.86 14.68 13.18
N VAL A 30 19.75 15.56 13.60
CA VAL A 30 20.89 16.03 12.80
C VAL A 30 22.16 15.37 13.32
N MET A 31 22.92 14.74 12.45
CA MET A 31 24.21 14.13 12.81
C MET A 31 25.33 14.73 11.96
N ASP A 32 26.34 15.29 12.61
CA ASP A 32 27.57 15.67 11.92
C ASP A 32 28.36 14.40 11.55
N ARG A 33 28.62 14.25 10.26
CA ARG A 33 29.27 13.05 9.72
C ARG A 33 30.74 12.92 10.16
N LYS A 34 31.41 14.01 10.51
CA LYS A 34 32.83 14.01 10.86
C LYS A 34 33.06 13.81 12.34
N SER A 35 32.31 14.54 13.18
CA SER A 35 32.43 14.45 14.64
C SER A 35 31.58 13.33 15.22
N GLY A 36 30.50 12.89 14.55
CA GLY A 36 29.51 11.97 15.08
C GLY A 36 28.56 12.62 16.08
N GLU A 37 28.67 13.93 16.31
CA GLU A 37 27.75 14.66 17.20
C GLU A 37 26.33 14.60 16.66
N VAL A 38 25.39 14.45 17.59
CA VAL A 38 23.95 14.34 17.30
C VAL A 38 23.21 15.48 17.99
N GLU A 39 22.30 16.11 17.27
CA GLU A 39 21.47 17.21 17.71
C GLU A 39 20.01 16.93 17.40
N ASP A 40 19.11 17.15 18.37
CA ASP A 40 17.66 17.07 18.18
C ASP A 40 17.10 18.43 17.79
N ARG A 41 16.31 18.45 16.68
CA ARG A 41 15.70 19.64 16.09
C ARG A 41 14.25 19.37 15.68
N ILE A 42 13.61 20.38 15.09
CA ILE A 42 12.31 20.27 14.41
C ILE A 42 12.54 20.32 12.90
N PHE A 43 11.79 19.55 12.11
CA PHE A 43 12.04 19.41 10.67
C PHE A 43 12.02 20.75 9.91
N LYS A 44 11.20 21.72 10.31
CA LYS A 44 11.19 23.08 9.72
C LYS A 44 12.54 23.80 9.80
N ASP A 45 13.42 23.42 10.74
CA ASP A 45 14.75 23.99 10.90
C ASP A 45 15.75 23.47 9.85
N ILE A 46 15.35 22.52 8.99
CA ILE A 46 16.20 21.91 7.94
C ILE A 46 16.82 22.96 7.03
N THR A 47 16.14 24.10 6.84
CA THR A 47 16.64 25.22 6.04
C THR A 47 17.92 25.83 6.57
N GLU A 48 18.23 25.70 7.85
CA GLU A 48 19.47 26.18 8.47
C GLU A 48 20.70 25.35 8.04
N TYR A 49 20.47 24.11 7.59
CA TYR A 49 21.50 23.17 7.16
C TYR A 49 21.74 23.20 5.65
N LEU A 50 20.87 23.87 4.89
CA LEU A 50 20.95 23.97 3.44
C LEU A 50 21.77 25.19 3.01
N ARG A 51 22.57 25.03 1.96
CA ARG A 51 23.44 26.06 1.40
C ARG A 51 23.11 26.32 -0.06
N PRO A 52 23.37 27.51 -0.58
CA PRO A 52 23.30 27.75 -2.02
C PRO A 52 24.17 26.76 -2.79
N GLY A 53 23.57 26.05 -3.74
CA GLY A 53 24.24 25.00 -4.52
C GLY A 53 23.92 23.57 -4.07
N ASP A 54 23.26 23.37 -2.94
CA ASP A 54 22.78 22.06 -2.52
C ASP A 54 21.62 21.60 -3.43
N LEU A 55 21.60 20.31 -3.77
CA LEU A 55 20.54 19.69 -4.55
C LEU A 55 19.61 18.90 -3.62
N LEU A 56 18.35 19.32 -3.54
CA LEU A 56 17.32 18.56 -2.85
C LEU A 56 16.68 17.57 -3.81
N VAL A 57 16.74 16.28 -3.46
CA VAL A 57 16.08 15.22 -4.20
C VAL A 57 14.89 14.72 -3.40
N ALA A 58 13.70 14.86 -3.95
CA ALA A 58 12.45 14.39 -3.34
C ALA A 58 11.78 13.36 -4.24
N ASN A 59 11.04 12.44 -3.63
CA ASN A 59 10.24 11.46 -4.35
C ASN A 59 8.83 12.04 -4.58
N GLU A 60 8.41 12.14 -5.84
CA GLU A 60 7.06 12.58 -6.23
C GLU A 60 6.13 11.39 -6.56
N THR A 61 6.61 10.17 -6.48
CA THR A 61 5.77 8.99 -6.74
C THR A 61 4.65 8.88 -5.72
N ARG A 62 3.43 8.70 -6.22
CA ARG A 62 2.29 8.34 -5.38
C ARG A 62 2.33 6.85 -5.09
N VAL A 63 2.24 6.48 -3.83
CA VAL A 63 2.06 5.09 -3.44
C VAL A 63 0.63 4.68 -3.77
N MET A 64 0.48 3.65 -4.61
CA MET A 64 -0.83 3.06 -4.88
C MET A 64 -1.32 2.29 -3.64
N PRO A 65 -2.61 2.38 -3.27
CA PRO A 65 -3.17 1.58 -2.20
C PRO A 65 -3.23 0.11 -2.65
N ALA A 66 -2.15 -0.62 -2.40
CA ALA A 66 -2.02 -2.01 -2.85
C ALA A 66 -2.75 -3.01 -1.95
N ARG A 67 -3.05 -2.65 -0.70
CA ARG A 67 -3.73 -3.50 0.27
C ARG A 67 -5.20 -3.16 0.34
N LEU A 68 -6.03 -4.02 -0.22
CA LEU A 68 -7.47 -3.81 -0.30
C LEU A 68 -8.18 -4.70 0.72
N LEU A 69 -8.92 -4.09 1.63
CA LEU A 69 -9.76 -4.78 2.61
C LEU A 69 -11.21 -4.73 2.15
N GLY A 70 -11.86 -5.87 2.07
CA GLY A 70 -13.22 -5.97 1.55
C GLY A 70 -13.97 -7.18 2.08
N ALA A 71 -15.08 -7.51 1.43
CA ALA A 71 -15.93 -8.63 1.79
C ALA A 71 -16.18 -9.55 0.59
N LYS A 72 -16.17 -10.86 0.84
CA LYS A 72 -16.52 -11.84 -0.18
C LYS A 72 -18.00 -11.70 -0.55
N ARG A 73 -18.26 -11.47 -1.84
CA ARG A 73 -19.62 -11.36 -2.38
C ARG A 73 -20.46 -12.60 -2.05
N GLY A 74 -21.68 -12.39 -1.66
CA GLY A 74 -22.65 -13.44 -1.33
C GLY A 74 -22.53 -13.99 0.09
N THR A 75 -21.35 -13.94 0.76
CA THR A 75 -21.19 -14.46 2.12
C THR A 75 -20.85 -13.38 3.15
N GLY A 76 -20.42 -12.19 2.72
CA GLY A 76 -20.00 -11.09 3.61
C GLY A 76 -18.72 -11.38 4.40
N GLY A 77 -18.07 -12.51 4.17
CA GLY A 77 -16.85 -12.87 4.90
C GLY A 77 -15.69 -11.91 4.58
N ALA A 78 -15.02 -11.39 5.63
CA ALA A 78 -13.89 -10.50 5.47
C ALA A 78 -12.80 -11.11 4.56
N ALA A 79 -12.28 -10.30 3.66
CA ALA A 79 -11.26 -10.69 2.70
C ALA A 79 -10.27 -9.56 2.46
N GLU A 80 -9.03 -9.94 2.18
CA GLU A 80 -7.95 -9.04 1.84
C GLU A 80 -7.38 -9.46 0.47
N VAL A 81 -7.17 -8.47 -0.39
CA VAL A 81 -6.48 -8.63 -1.67
C VAL A 81 -5.32 -7.65 -1.70
N PHE A 82 -4.12 -8.17 -1.87
CA PHE A 82 -2.91 -7.37 -1.96
C PHE A 82 -2.40 -7.38 -3.40
N LEU A 83 -2.40 -6.22 -4.04
CA LEU A 83 -1.98 -6.04 -5.43
C LEU A 83 -0.45 -6.09 -5.52
N LEU A 84 0.09 -6.95 -6.37
CA LEU A 84 1.53 -7.10 -6.59
C LEU A 84 1.98 -6.39 -7.87
N ARG A 85 1.45 -6.82 -9.00
CA ARG A 85 1.75 -6.25 -10.32
C ARG A 85 0.61 -6.44 -11.29
N GLU A 86 0.44 -5.49 -12.20
CA GLU A 86 -0.48 -5.65 -13.33
C GLU A 86 0.06 -6.71 -14.29
N CYS A 87 -0.82 -7.54 -14.84
CA CYS A 87 -0.47 -8.62 -15.76
C CYS A 87 -1.48 -8.69 -16.91
N GLY A 88 -1.16 -9.51 -17.92
CA GLY A 88 -2.11 -9.82 -18.98
C GLY A 88 -3.24 -10.73 -18.48
N GLY A 89 -4.40 -10.67 -19.14
CA GLY A 89 -5.57 -11.47 -18.83
C GLY A 89 -6.28 -11.98 -20.09
N PRO A 90 -7.39 -12.71 -19.92
CA PRO A 90 -8.17 -13.29 -21.02
C PRO A 90 -8.88 -12.24 -21.89
N GLU A 91 -9.06 -11.03 -21.38
CA GLU A 91 -9.63 -9.88 -22.11
C GLU A 91 -8.69 -8.68 -22.06
N PRO A 92 -8.79 -7.74 -23.02
CA PRO A 92 -7.96 -6.54 -23.03
C PRO A 92 -8.22 -5.66 -21.79
N ARG A 93 -7.15 -5.01 -21.30
CA ARG A 93 -7.25 -3.96 -20.30
C ARG A 93 -8.12 -2.82 -20.80
N THR A 94 -8.96 -2.29 -19.94
CA THR A 94 -9.73 -1.06 -20.17
C THR A 94 -9.55 -0.10 -18.99
N ASN A 95 -10.14 1.08 -19.05
CA ASN A 95 -10.14 1.98 -17.90
C ASN A 95 -10.84 1.39 -16.66
N ARG A 96 -11.75 0.42 -16.86
CA ARG A 96 -12.59 -0.17 -15.81
C ARG A 96 -12.25 -1.62 -15.50
N VAL A 97 -11.37 -2.25 -16.27
CA VAL A 97 -10.98 -3.66 -16.11
C VAL A 97 -9.47 -3.80 -16.29
N ALA A 98 -8.81 -4.45 -15.34
CA ALA A 98 -7.42 -4.87 -15.44
C ALA A 98 -7.20 -6.20 -14.73
N PHE A 99 -6.07 -6.84 -15.03
CA PHE A 99 -5.67 -8.11 -14.42
C PHE A 99 -4.41 -7.88 -13.59
N TRP A 100 -4.42 -8.44 -12.37
CA TRP A 100 -3.34 -8.26 -11.41
C TRP A 100 -2.94 -9.59 -10.80
N GLU A 101 -1.65 -9.78 -10.62
CA GLU A 101 -1.16 -10.77 -9.69
C GLU A 101 -1.36 -10.24 -8.27
N VAL A 102 -1.93 -11.11 -7.42
CA VAL A 102 -2.37 -10.72 -6.08
C VAL A 102 -2.07 -11.80 -5.05
N LEU A 103 -1.85 -11.38 -3.82
CA LEU A 103 -2.01 -12.24 -2.65
C LEU A 103 -3.40 -12.04 -2.07
N VAL A 104 -3.98 -13.10 -1.51
CA VAL A 104 -5.31 -13.01 -0.90
C VAL A 104 -5.37 -13.68 0.47
N ARG A 105 -6.23 -13.14 1.33
CA ARG A 105 -6.54 -13.68 2.65
C ARG A 105 -8.06 -13.69 2.87
N PRO A 106 -8.67 -14.80 3.33
CA PRO A 106 -8.10 -16.13 3.57
C PRO A 106 -7.90 -16.93 2.26
N GLY A 107 -6.68 -17.47 2.06
CA GLY A 107 -6.32 -18.17 0.82
C GLY A 107 -7.17 -19.40 0.51
N LYS A 108 -7.65 -20.11 1.53
CA LYS A 108 -8.48 -21.33 1.35
C LYS A 108 -9.87 -21.05 0.76
N ARG A 109 -10.42 -19.86 0.96
CA ARG A 109 -11.78 -19.46 0.57
C ARG A 109 -11.83 -18.66 -0.74
N LEU A 110 -10.68 -18.19 -1.19
CA LEU A 110 -10.53 -17.38 -2.41
C LEU A 110 -9.68 -18.14 -3.43
N LYS A 111 -10.18 -19.32 -3.84
CA LYS A 111 -9.52 -20.17 -4.83
C LYS A 111 -9.95 -19.80 -6.24
N PRO A 112 -9.06 -19.89 -7.23
CA PRO A 112 -9.41 -19.78 -8.64
C PRO A 112 -10.46 -20.82 -9.05
N GLY A 113 -11.27 -20.45 -10.04
CA GLY A 113 -12.32 -21.33 -10.60
C GLY A 113 -13.58 -21.49 -9.74
N ALA A 114 -13.60 -20.91 -8.52
CA ALA A 114 -14.78 -20.97 -7.65
C ALA A 114 -15.73 -19.75 -7.81
N GLY A 115 -15.49 -18.87 -8.79
CA GLY A 115 -16.25 -17.63 -8.98
C GLY A 115 -16.17 -16.69 -7.77
N ALA A 116 -15.04 -16.73 -7.05
CA ALA A 116 -14.88 -15.94 -5.84
C ALA A 116 -14.64 -14.48 -6.20
N VAL A 117 -15.58 -13.61 -5.81
CA VAL A 117 -15.50 -12.16 -5.95
C VAL A 117 -15.39 -11.52 -4.57
N VAL A 118 -14.50 -10.56 -4.45
CA VAL A 118 -14.37 -9.68 -3.28
C VAL A 118 -14.78 -8.27 -3.67
N ASP A 119 -15.69 -7.68 -2.91
CA ASP A 119 -16.15 -6.31 -3.09
C ASP A 119 -15.47 -5.40 -2.08
N PHE A 120 -15.07 -4.24 -2.56
CA PHE A 120 -14.45 -3.18 -1.77
C PHE A 120 -15.36 -1.96 -1.81
N THR A 121 -15.76 -1.51 -0.63
CA THR A 121 -16.68 -0.39 -0.47
C THR A 121 -15.93 0.89 -0.13
N ASP A 122 -16.42 2.00 -0.63
CA ASP A 122 -15.96 3.34 -0.28
C ASP A 122 -16.49 3.80 1.10
N ALA A 123 -16.20 5.05 1.47
CA ALA A 123 -16.66 5.65 2.72
C ALA A 123 -18.18 5.80 2.81
N ALA A 124 -18.89 5.81 1.68
CA ALA A 124 -20.35 5.84 1.62
C ALA A 124 -20.99 4.45 1.75
N GLY A 125 -20.17 3.38 1.74
CA GLY A 125 -20.63 1.99 1.77
C GLY A 125 -20.98 1.42 0.41
N GLU A 126 -20.72 2.15 -0.68
CA GLU A 126 -20.98 1.72 -2.05
C GLU A 126 -19.78 0.92 -2.60
N VAL A 127 -20.07 -0.09 -3.45
CA VAL A 127 -19.00 -0.90 -4.05
C VAL A 127 -18.26 -0.07 -5.10
N ALA A 128 -17.05 0.36 -4.76
CA ALA A 128 -16.17 1.11 -5.65
C ALA A 128 -15.35 0.21 -6.58
N LEU A 129 -14.92 -0.96 -6.09
CA LEU A 129 -14.05 -1.89 -6.82
C LEU A 129 -14.45 -3.33 -6.48
N SER A 130 -14.26 -4.23 -7.43
CA SER A 130 -14.41 -5.67 -7.22
C SER A 130 -13.20 -6.42 -7.76
N ALA A 131 -12.83 -7.52 -7.11
CA ALA A 131 -11.79 -8.44 -7.55
C ALA A 131 -12.33 -9.86 -7.68
N GLU A 132 -12.31 -10.41 -8.88
CA GLU A 132 -12.64 -11.80 -9.17
C GLU A 132 -11.36 -12.63 -9.26
N ILE A 133 -11.27 -13.70 -8.49
CA ILE A 133 -10.10 -14.59 -8.49
C ILE A 133 -10.26 -15.60 -9.61
N ILE A 134 -9.47 -15.47 -10.68
CA ILE A 134 -9.66 -16.23 -11.92
C ILE A 134 -8.69 -17.38 -12.09
N ASP A 135 -7.40 -17.21 -11.72
CA ASP A 135 -6.37 -18.22 -11.96
C ASP A 135 -5.26 -18.16 -10.88
N TRP A 136 -4.34 -19.13 -10.95
CA TRP A 136 -3.08 -19.09 -10.23
C TRP A 136 -2.04 -18.29 -11.04
N ALA A 137 -1.21 -17.50 -10.39
CA ALA A 137 -0.10 -16.85 -11.06
C ALA A 137 0.90 -17.90 -11.59
N ARG A 138 1.56 -17.61 -12.72
CA ARG A 138 2.41 -18.58 -13.44
C ARG A 138 3.50 -19.21 -12.59
N ASP A 139 4.03 -18.45 -11.64
CA ASP A 139 5.07 -18.93 -10.72
C ASP A 139 4.52 -19.54 -9.42
N GLY A 140 3.25 -19.69 -9.27
CA GLY A 140 2.37 -20.21 -8.20
C GLY A 140 2.97 -20.78 -6.91
N GLN A 141 4.29 -20.74 -6.76
CA GLN A 141 5.05 -21.30 -5.63
C GLN A 141 4.74 -20.62 -4.29
N ARG A 142 4.21 -19.39 -4.30
CA ARG A 142 3.92 -18.60 -3.10
C ARG A 142 2.43 -18.41 -2.83
N GLY A 143 1.56 -19.08 -3.57
CA GLY A 143 0.12 -18.91 -3.42
C GLY A 143 -0.44 -17.64 -4.06
N GLU A 144 0.32 -17.03 -4.97
CA GLU A 144 -0.11 -15.89 -5.77
C GLU A 144 -1.20 -16.28 -6.76
N ARG A 145 -2.12 -15.38 -7.02
CA ARG A 145 -3.28 -15.59 -7.90
C ARG A 145 -3.35 -14.47 -8.93
N VAL A 146 -4.09 -14.72 -9.99
CA VAL A 146 -4.53 -13.70 -10.93
C VAL A 146 -5.94 -13.28 -10.58
N ALA A 147 -6.13 -11.98 -10.36
CA ALA A 147 -7.43 -11.38 -10.13
C ALA A 147 -7.79 -10.43 -11.28
N ARG A 148 -9.04 -10.50 -11.70
CA ARG A 148 -9.68 -9.52 -12.56
C ARG A 148 -10.24 -8.41 -11.67
N LEU A 149 -9.67 -7.22 -11.73
CA LEU A 149 -10.22 -6.02 -11.09
C LEU A 149 -11.23 -5.37 -12.03
N PHE A 150 -12.37 -4.97 -11.49
CA PHE A 150 -13.38 -4.24 -12.27
C PHE A 150 -14.17 -3.27 -11.40
N THR A 151 -14.64 -2.19 -12.02
CA THR A 151 -15.36 -1.12 -11.35
C THR A 151 -16.52 -0.59 -12.21
N THR A 152 -17.53 -0.04 -11.55
CA THR A 152 -18.59 0.76 -12.18
C THR A 152 -18.25 2.25 -12.30
N LEU A 153 -17.21 2.70 -11.56
CA LEU A 153 -16.68 4.06 -11.64
C LEU A 153 -16.02 4.31 -13.01
N PRO A 154 -15.75 5.58 -13.37
CA PRO A 154 -15.14 5.91 -14.66
C PRO A 154 -13.81 5.22 -14.92
N SER A 155 -13.01 4.99 -13.87
CA SER A 155 -11.70 4.30 -13.98
C SER A 155 -11.34 3.50 -12.73
N LEU A 156 -10.40 2.55 -12.90
CA LEU A 156 -9.78 1.81 -11.79
C LEU A 156 -8.97 2.74 -10.86
N ASP A 157 -8.36 3.77 -11.41
CA ASP A 157 -7.61 4.75 -10.62
C ASP A 157 -8.54 5.51 -9.67
N GLU A 158 -9.72 5.93 -10.15
CA GLU A 158 -10.74 6.56 -9.30
C GLU A 158 -11.26 5.59 -8.24
N ALA A 159 -11.49 4.32 -8.60
CA ALA A 159 -11.92 3.30 -7.66
C ALA A 159 -10.88 3.05 -6.56
N LEU A 160 -9.62 2.90 -6.91
CA LEU A 160 -8.53 2.74 -5.95
C LEU A 160 -8.36 3.98 -5.06
N HIS A 161 -8.56 5.17 -5.62
CA HIS A 161 -8.50 6.44 -4.86
C HIS A 161 -9.63 6.52 -3.84
N ALA A 162 -10.85 6.16 -4.22
CA ALA A 162 -12.01 6.15 -3.33
C ALA A 162 -11.80 5.22 -2.13
N LEU A 163 -11.09 4.10 -2.33
CA LEU A 163 -10.74 3.15 -1.27
C LEU A 163 -9.59 3.62 -0.38
N SER A 164 -8.65 4.42 -0.93
CA SER A 164 -7.46 4.91 -0.22
C SER A 164 -7.78 5.84 0.95
N LEU A 165 -8.90 6.57 0.87
CA LEU A 165 -9.32 7.51 1.92
C LEU A 165 -9.77 6.83 3.22
N ILE A 166 -9.91 5.50 3.22
CA ILE A 166 -10.40 4.72 4.37
C ILE A 166 -9.25 4.16 5.23
N HIS A 167 -8.00 4.18 4.74
CA HIS A 167 -6.89 3.43 5.33
C HIS A 167 -5.66 4.28 5.72
N ILE A 168 -5.85 5.57 5.93
CA ILE A 168 -4.82 6.45 6.51
C ILE A 168 -5.16 6.78 7.95
#